data_1ece06881f57fc9b03dd84028e37d4de
#
_entry.id   1ece06881f57fc9b03dd84028e37d4de
#
_cell.length_a   1.000
_cell.length_b   1.000
_cell.length_c   1.000
_cell.angle_alpha   90.00
_cell.angle_beta   90.00
_cell.angle_gamma   90.00
#
_symmetry.space_group_name_H-M   'P 1'
#
loop_
_entity.id
_entity.type
_entity.pdbx_description
1 polymer ?
#
loop_
_entity_poly.entity_id
_entity_poly.type
_entity_poly.pdbx_seq_one_letter_code
_entity_poly.pdbx_strand_id
1 'polypeptide(L)'
;MTDTTETKTDGQSSDAPRDTNKAEANAARAAATEAVTAVLPSDAAQTASDSAAPSVERTPQPAPATDALVAARAAAEWRVIGETVPGASHLRAGIPNQDAIMHVRQSSARLPVIVSISDGHGSNKCFRSDRGSRFAVRIGARLLDELINGRHAALPPTEIEDRVRASLPAEFVKRWRAAVEADLKREPFREEEFTRMIEKDGERARRLVEANPYLAYGATSLSFLLTPAYALYLQLGDGEMITVSEQGEIGHPLPEDSRLLANETTSLCLDKAASDFRFAVHPHTDGDLPALILLTTDGYYNSFSNIAGFHQVGSDLLQMLREEDGFSTVNRSVKGWLEEATAAGSGDDCTLAIICRMDALKASPSSGKTTSNTETSAASSATPTQTPSTPGDAPPSSVAPDASAVSAVSTSASHEQSATPKTD
;
A
#
# COMPACT_ATOMS: atom_id res chain seq x y z
N MET A 1 -40.44 -11.96 -58.14
CA MET A 1 -39.21 -12.14 -58.92
C MET A 1 -38.22 -11.11 -58.45
N THR A 2 -37.23 -11.60 -57.70
CA THR A 2 -35.81 -11.25 -57.68
C THR A 2 -35.47 -9.83 -57.18
N ASP A 3 -34.56 -9.57 -56.32
CA ASP A 3 -33.41 -10.33 -55.89
C ASP A 3 -32.83 -9.68 -54.62
N THR A 4 -32.29 -10.52 -53.78
CA THR A 4 -31.62 -10.23 -52.53
C THR A 4 -30.21 -9.73 -52.80
N THR A 5 -29.76 -8.69 -52.11
CA THR A 5 -28.31 -8.50 -51.87
C THR A 5 -28.07 -8.03 -50.42
N GLU A 6 -27.54 -8.95 -49.64
CA GLU A 6 -26.88 -8.70 -48.33
C GLU A 6 -25.60 -7.91 -48.55
N THR A 7 -25.43 -6.83 -47.80
CA THR A 7 -24.09 -6.22 -47.57
C THR A 7 -23.73 -6.35 -46.10
N LYS A 8 -22.75 -7.22 -45.82
CA LYS A 8 -21.99 -7.30 -44.61
C LYS A 8 -21.23 -5.99 -44.39
N THR A 9 -21.40 -5.37 -43.26
CA THR A 9 -20.50 -4.33 -42.75
C THR A 9 -19.72 -4.91 -41.58
N ASP A 10 -18.41 -5.02 -41.78
CA ASP A 10 -17.42 -5.40 -40.77
C ASP A 10 -17.41 -4.41 -39.61
N GLY A 11 -17.62 -4.92 -38.39
CA GLY A 11 -17.44 -4.18 -37.15
C GLY A 11 -15.95 -4.08 -36.82
N GLN A 12 -15.39 -2.90 -36.89
CA GLN A 12 -14.10 -2.60 -36.25
C GLN A 12 -14.30 -2.49 -34.74
N SER A 13 -13.76 -3.47 -34.03
CA SER A 13 -13.54 -3.43 -32.60
C SER A 13 -12.40 -2.47 -32.30
N SER A 14 -12.66 -1.38 -31.61
CA SER A 14 -11.61 -0.51 -31.04
C SER A 14 -11.08 -1.16 -29.77
N ASP A 15 -9.93 -1.81 -29.87
CA ASP A 15 -9.13 -2.24 -28.71
C ASP A 15 -8.61 -1.00 -27.98
N ALA A 16 -9.08 -0.81 -26.75
CA ALA A 16 -8.42 0.05 -25.78
C ALA A 16 -7.09 -0.59 -25.35
N PRO A 17 -6.02 0.17 -25.10
CA PRO A 17 -4.75 -0.40 -24.65
C PRO A 17 -4.96 -1.13 -23.32
N ARG A 18 -4.72 -2.43 -23.30
CA ARG A 18 -4.72 -3.27 -22.10
C ARG A 18 -3.51 -2.86 -21.25
N ASP A 19 -3.75 -2.66 -19.98
CA ASP A 19 -2.73 -2.38 -18.97
C ASP A 19 -1.87 -3.64 -18.73
N THR A 20 -0.88 -3.85 -19.59
CA THR A 20 0.02 -5.01 -19.57
C THR A 20 0.93 -5.04 -18.35
N ASN A 21 1.24 -3.87 -17.77
CA ASN A 21 2.14 -3.75 -16.62
C ASN A 21 1.52 -4.34 -15.34
N LYS A 22 0.20 -4.19 -15.15
CA LYS A 22 -0.48 -4.74 -13.95
C LYS A 22 -0.55 -6.27 -14.00
N ALA A 23 -0.67 -6.85 -15.20
CA ALA A 23 -0.69 -8.30 -15.39
C ALA A 23 0.70 -8.94 -15.16
N GLU A 24 1.76 -8.28 -15.60
CA GLU A 24 3.14 -8.77 -15.41
C GLU A 24 3.60 -8.65 -13.96
N ALA A 25 3.25 -7.58 -13.26
CA ALA A 25 3.53 -7.41 -11.83
C ALA A 25 2.84 -8.50 -10.99
N ASN A 26 1.61 -8.87 -11.34
CA ASN A 26 0.87 -9.93 -10.66
C ASN A 26 1.42 -11.33 -10.99
N ALA A 27 1.91 -11.56 -12.21
CA ALA A 27 2.53 -12.83 -12.60
C ALA A 27 3.88 -13.07 -11.89
N ALA A 28 4.68 -12.01 -11.69
CA ALA A 28 5.93 -12.08 -10.94
C ALA A 28 5.69 -12.40 -9.45
N ARG A 29 4.57 -11.94 -8.89
CA ARG A 29 4.15 -12.23 -7.51
C ARG A 29 3.77 -13.72 -7.33
N ALA A 30 3.09 -14.32 -8.32
CA ALA A 30 2.72 -15.74 -8.30
C ALA A 30 3.93 -16.67 -8.43
N ALA A 31 4.95 -16.31 -9.21
CA ALA A 31 6.14 -17.13 -9.41
C ALA A 31 7.06 -17.21 -8.18
N ALA A 32 7.01 -16.21 -7.30
CA ALA A 32 7.82 -16.20 -6.07
C ALA A 32 7.27 -17.16 -5.00
N THR A 33 5.98 -17.52 -5.06
CA THR A 33 5.31 -18.36 -4.06
C THR A 33 5.52 -19.87 -4.31
N GLU A 34 5.75 -20.31 -5.55
CA GLU A 34 5.95 -21.73 -5.87
C GLU A 34 7.28 -22.32 -5.38
N ALA A 35 8.25 -21.49 -5.04
CA ALA A 35 9.58 -21.94 -4.63
C ALA A 35 9.70 -22.41 -3.17
N VAL A 36 8.66 -22.23 -2.33
CA VAL A 36 8.72 -22.50 -0.87
C VAL A 36 8.00 -23.79 -0.43
N THR A 37 7.29 -24.50 -1.31
CA THR A 37 6.37 -25.59 -0.89
C THR A 37 6.89 -27.01 -1.14
N ALA A 38 8.17 -27.26 -1.23
CA ALA A 38 8.71 -28.61 -1.36
C ALA A 38 9.70 -28.93 -0.24
N VAL A 39 9.27 -29.57 0.84
CA VAL A 39 9.89 -30.70 1.58
C VAL A 39 9.18 -30.93 2.92
N LEU A 40 8.37 -31.95 3.01
CA LEU A 40 8.12 -32.72 4.26
C LEU A 40 7.97 -34.20 3.93
N PRO A 41 8.68 -35.11 4.58
CA PRO A 41 8.34 -36.53 4.56
C PRO A 41 7.50 -36.93 5.77
N SER A 42 6.57 -37.84 5.49
CA SER A 42 5.62 -38.54 6.35
C SER A 42 6.27 -39.72 7.11
N ASP A 43 5.58 -40.10 8.21
CA ASP A 43 5.49 -41.38 8.90
C ASP A 43 6.56 -41.84 9.90
N ALA A 44 6.11 -42.07 11.14
CA ALA A 44 5.92 -43.42 11.70
C ALA A 44 5.37 -43.38 13.13
N ALA A 45 4.30 -44.17 13.33
CA ALA A 45 3.71 -44.52 14.62
C ALA A 45 4.60 -45.55 15.38
N GLN A 46 4.70 -45.45 16.71
CA GLN A 46 4.88 -46.61 17.62
C GLN A 46 4.53 -46.31 19.09
N THR A 47 3.47 -46.94 19.53
CA THR A 47 3.19 -47.68 20.75
C THR A 47 3.75 -47.27 22.12
N ALA A 48 2.77 -47.27 23.03
CA ALA A 48 2.86 -47.06 24.45
C ALA A 48 3.72 -48.05 25.24
N SER A 49 4.34 -47.61 26.33
CA SER A 49 4.47 -48.39 27.55
C SER A 49 4.52 -47.50 28.78
N ASP A 50 3.69 -47.86 29.72
CA ASP A 50 3.51 -47.38 31.07
C ASP A 50 4.80 -47.47 31.90
N SER A 51 5.17 -46.38 32.61
CA SER A 51 5.96 -46.45 33.84
C SER A 51 5.74 -45.18 34.67
N ALA A 52 5.06 -45.33 35.76
CA ALA A 52 4.84 -44.30 36.78
C ALA A 52 6.14 -44.00 37.55
N ALA A 53 6.49 -42.70 37.66
CA ALA A 53 7.42 -42.16 38.65
C ALA A 53 6.97 -40.77 39.10
N PRO A 54 7.27 -40.29 40.32
CA PRO A 54 6.45 -39.42 41.13
C PRO A 54 6.40 -37.97 40.69
N SER A 55 5.24 -37.40 40.82
CA SER A 55 4.93 -35.95 40.64
C SER A 55 5.77 -35.07 41.58
N VAL A 56 6.73 -34.40 41.03
CA VAL A 56 7.30 -33.17 41.64
C VAL A 56 6.41 -32.02 41.18
N GLU A 57 5.66 -31.47 42.10
CA GLU A 57 4.92 -30.22 41.94
C GLU A 57 5.88 -29.09 41.58
N ARG A 58 6.04 -28.80 40.28
CA ARG A 58 6.69 -27.59 39.82
C ARG A 58 5.67 -26.47 39.93
N THR A 59 5.85 -25.64 40.96
CA THR A 59 5.29 -24.31 41.00
C THR A 59 5.59 -23.59 39.68
N PRO A 60 4.60 -23.06 38.94
CA PRO A 60 4.89 -22.26 37.75
C PRO A 60 5.53 -20.95 38.20
N GLN A 61 6.82 -20.84 37.96
CA GLN A 61 7.54 -19.58 38.08
C GLN A 61 7.11 -18.70 36.91
N PRO A 62 6.49 -17.53 37.15
CA PRO A 62 6.10 -16.64 36.07
C PRO A 62 7.34 -16.16 35.34
N ALA A 63 7.31 -16.24 34.02
CA ALA A 63 8.39 -15.80 33.16
C ALA A 63 8.60 -14.28 33.27
N PRO A 64 9.68 -13.76 33.85
CA PRO A 64 9.94 -12.32 33.98
C PRO A 64 10.32 -11.66 32.65
N ALA A 65 10.49 -12.44 31.57
CA ALA A 65 10.91 -11.94 30.26
C ALA A 65 9.78 -11.20 29.48
N THR A 66 8.54 -11.68 29.59
CA THR A 66 7.42 -11.17 28.75
C THR A 66 7.02 -9.73 29.13
N ASP A 67 6.92 -9.43 30.41
CA ASP A 67 6.50 -8.10 30.87
C ASP A 67 7.58 -7.02 30.60
N ALA A 68 8.86 -7.38 30.75
CA ALA A 68 9.97 -6.47 30.47
C ALA A 68 10.06 -6.13 28.96
N LEU A 69 9.80 -7.10 28.09
CA LEU A 69 9.78 -6.89 26.64
C LEU A 69 8.59 -6.03 26.19
N VAL A 70 7.40 -6.29 26.73
CA VAL A 70 6.22 -5.45 26.48
C VAL A 70 6.46 -4.02 26.94
N ALA A 71 7.08 -3.84 28.10
CA ALA A 71 7.45 -2.52 28.63
C ALA A 71 8.50 -1.82 27.75
N ALA A 72 9.52 -2.55 27.27
CA ALA A 72 10.54 -2.01 26.35
C ALA A 72 9.91 -1.58 25.01
N ARG A 73 9.01 -2.38 24.45
CA ARG A 73 8.27 -2.05 23.22
C ARG A 73 7.35 -0.84 23.42
N ALA A 74 6.68 -0.75 24.56
CA ALA A 74 5.86 0.42 24.90
C ALA A 74 6.70 1.70 25.06
N ALA A 75 7.99 1.57 25.39
CA ALA A 75 8.93 2.68 25.51
C ALA A 75 9.57 3.07 24.17
N ALA A 76 9.51 2.21 23.14
CA ALA A 76 10.06 2.49 21.82
C ALA A 76 9.40 3.73 21.22
N GLU A 77 10.22 4.60 20.62
CA GLU A 77 9.75 5.78 19.93
C GLU A 77 9.34 5.40 18.50
N TRP A 78 8.11 5.74 18.14
CA TRP A 78 7.57 5.58 16.82
C TRP A 78 7.15 6.91 16.23
N ARG A 79 7.50 7.16 14.99
CA ARG A 79 7.09 8.36 14.26
C ARG A 79 6.45 8.01 12.92
N VAL A 80 5.54 8.87 12.46
CA VAL A 80 4.83 8.70 11.20
C VAL A 80 5.14 9.88 10.29
N ILE A 81 5.54 9.57 9.06
CA ILE A 81 5.57 10.49 7.92
C ILE A 81 4.40 10.08 7.03
N GLY A 82 3.56 11.03 6.62
CA GLY A 82 2.41 10.74 5.78
C GLY A 82 2.07 11.90 4.88
N GLU A 83 1.96 11.64 3.58
CA GLU A 83 1.61 12.62 2.57
C GLU A 83 0.64 12.03 1.54
N THR A 84 -0.16 12.92 0.95
CA THR A 84 -1.04 12.63 -0.17
C THR A 84 -0.97 13.77 -1.18
N VAL A 85 -0.83 13.46 -2.45
CA VAL A 85 -0.76 14.44 -3.53
C VAL A 85 -1.76 14.11 -4.63
N PRO A 86 -2.36 15.14 -5.27
CA PRO A 86 -3.26 14.91 -6.40
C PRO A 86 -2.49 14.38 -7.61
N GLY A 87 -3.10 13.48 -8.33
CA GLY A 87 -2.60 12.90 -9.56
C GLY A 87 -2.33 13.94 -10.64
N ALA A 88 -1.26 13.77 -11.41
CA ALA A 88 -0.95 14.66 -12.52
C ALA A 88 -2.07 14.69 -13.59
N SER A 89 -2.78 13.57 -13.79
CA SER A 89 -3.98 13.50 -14.64
C SER A 89 -5.17 14.23 -14.04
N HIS A 90 -5.36 14.12 -12.72
CA HIS A 90 -6.44 14.81 -11.99
C HIS A 90 -6.26 16.32 -12.01
N LEU A 91 -5.03 16.80 -11.78
CA LEU A 91 -4.70 18.22 -11.90
C LEU A 91 -5.04 18.78 -13.29
N ARG A 92 -4.67 18.05 -14.37
CA ARG A 92 -5.01 18.46 -15.75
C ARG A 92 -6.50 18.47 -16.03
N ALA A 93 -7.25 17.54 -15.41
CA ALA A 93 -8.70 17.42 -15.58
C ALA A 93 -9.51 18.31 -14.61
N GLY A 94 -8.87 19.01 -13.67
CA GLY A 94 -9.54 19.79 -12.63
C GLY A 94 -10.32 18.91 -11.64
N ILE A 95 -9.90 17.66 -11.44
CA ILE A 95 -10.45 16.70 -10.49
C ILE A 95 -9.72 16.89 -9.15
N PRO A 96 -10.42 16.91 -8.00
CA PRO A 96 -9.78 16.99 -6.70
C PRO A 96 -8.97 15.72 -6.41
N ASN A 97 -8.02 15.81 -5.48
CA ASN A 97 -7.40 14.63 -4.89
C ASN A 97 -8.49 13.74 -4.26
N GLN A 98 -8.63 12.51 -4.75
CA GLN A 98 -9.60 11.52 -4.31
C GLN A 98 -9.03 10.59 -3.24
N ASP A 99 -7.72 10.61 -3.05
CA ASP A 99 -7.05 9.93 -1.94
C ASP A 99 -7.24 10.66 -0.61
N ALA A 100 -7.08 9.91 0.47
CA ALA A 100 -7.07 10.47 1.82
C ALA A 100 -6.11 9.72 2.74
N ILE A 101 -5.56 10.44 3.70
CA ILE A 101 -4.75 9.90 4.79
C ILE A 101 -5.19 10.46 6.14
N MET A 102 -5.17 9.62 7.15
CA MET A 102 -5.33 10.01 8.55
C MET A 102 -4.38 9.21 9.43
N HIS A 103 -3.66 9.90 10.28
CA HIS A 103 -2.96 9.29 11.40
C HIS A 103 -3.38 9.96 12.71
N VAL A 104 -3.58 9.15 13.75
CA VAL A 104 -3.89 9.67 15.06
C VAL A 104 -2.59 10.15 15.70
N ARG A 105 -2.46 11.48 15.83
CA ARG A 105 -1.31 12.09 16.51
C ARG A 105 -1.44 11.81 18.00
N GLN A 106 -0.45 11.14 18.53
CA GLN A 106 -0.31 11.02 19.98
C GLN A 106 0.50 12.20 20.53
N SER A 107 0.22 12.56 21.77
CA SER A 107 0.97 13.59 22.51
C SER A 107 2.43 13.20 22.79
N SER A 108 2.72 11.90 22.69
CA SER A 108 4.08 11.33 22.78
C SER A 108 4.34 10.46 21.55
N ALA A 109 5.57 10.38 21.07
CA ALA A 109 6.00 9.50 19.98
C ALA A 109 6.05 8.02 20.40
N ARG A 110 5.02 7.54 21.09
CA ARG A 110 4.92 6.20 21.67
C ARG A 110 3.68 5.48 21.14
N LEU A 111 3.62 4.17 21.39
CA LEU A 111 2.47 3.33 21.05
C LEU A 111 1.22 3.72 21.88
N PRO A 112 0.03 3.51 21.33
CA PRO A 112 -0.26 2.92 20.01
C PRO A 112 -0.07 3.90 18.84
N VAL A 113 0.18 3.37 17.64
CA VAL A 113 0.16 4.13 16.38
C VAL A 113 -1.01 3.67 15.55
N ILE A 114 -1.81 4.60 15.04
CA ILE A 114 -2.93 4.33 14.13
C ILE A 114 -2.73 5.15 12.85
N VAL A 115 -2.77 4.48 11.70
CA VAL A 115 -2.71 5.09 10.37
C VAL A 115 -3.81 4.49 9.51
N SER A 116 -4.49 5.32 8.74
CA SER A 116 -5.47 4.89 7.74
C SER A 116 -5.28 5.70 6.46
N ILE A 117 -5.22 5.01 5.33
CA ILE A 117 -5.21 5.62 3.99
C ILE A 117 -6.34 5.02 3.16
N SER A 118 -6.75 5.74 2.15
CA SER A 118 -7.84 5.31 1.26
C SER A 118 -7.68 5.99 -0.09
N ASP A 119 -7.82 5.21 -1.14
CA ASP A 119 -7.94 5.65 -2.52
C ASP A 119 -9.42 5.78 -2.87
N GLY A 120 -9.80 6.90 -3.46
CA GLY A 120 -11.12 7.16 -4.02
C GLY A 120 -11.14 6.89 -5.51
N HIS A 121 -11.99 5.97 -5.97
CA HIS A 121 -11.99 5.54 -7.37
C HIS A 121 -12.13 6.67 -8.39
N GLY A 122 -11.26 6.72 -9.39
CA GLY A 122 -11.23 7.70 -10.48
C GLY A 122 -12.32 7.52 -11.56
N SER A 123 -13.22 6.53 -11.43
CA SER A 123 -14.31 6.29 -12.36
C SER A 123 -15.33 7.45 -12.38
N ASN A 124 -15.86 7.81 -13.55
CA ASN A 124 -16.87 8.86 -13.65
C ASN A 124 -18.12 8.62 -12.79
N LYS A 125 -18.44 7.38 -12.46
CA LYS A 125 -19.53 7.01 -11.53
C LYS A 125 -19.20 7.35 -10.09
N CYS A 126 -17.92 7.49 -9.75
CA CYS A 126 -17.43 7.73 -8.40
C CYS A 126 -17.11 9.23 -8.18
N PHE A 127 -17.98 10.12 -8.65
CA PHE A 127 -17.75 11.56 -8.71
C PHE A 127 -17.70 12.27 -7.34
N ARG A 128 -17.89 11.53 -6.23
CA ARG A 128 -17.70 11.97 -4.82
C ARG A 128 -16.75 11.06 -4.05
N SER A 129 -15.88 10.34 -4.76
CA SER A 129 -14.94 9.42 -4.13
C SER A 129 -13.96 10.12 -3.19
N ASP A 130 -13.64 11.40 -3.45
CA ASP A 130 -12.88 12.26 -2.54
C ASP A 130 -13.53 12.39 -1.15
N ARG A 131 -14.85 12.33 -1.06
CA ARG A 131 -15.59 12.29 0.22
C ARG A 131 -15.59 10.87 0.78
N GLY A 132 -15.76 9.88 -0.09
CA GLY A 132 -15.75 8.47 0.28
C GLY A 132 -14.46 8.04 0.96
N SER A 133 -13.31 8.40 0.40
CA SER A 133 -11.98 8.15 0.96
C SER A 133 -11.78 8.88 2.30
N ARG A 134 -12.20 10.16 2.40
CA ARG A 134 -12.16 10.90 3.68
C ARG A 134 -13.03 10.29 4.76
N PHE A 135 -14.18 9.69 4.42
CA PHE A 135 -14.97 8.93 5.39
C PHE A 135 -14.27 7.66 5.79
N ALA A 136 -13.68 6.92 4.83
CA ALA A 136 -12.97 5.67 5.09
C ALA A 136 -11.84 5.86 6.10
N VAL A 137 -10.95 6.82 5.89
CA VAL A 137 -9.80 7.03 6.81
C VAL A 137 -10.24 7.46 8.22
N ARG A 138 -11.28 8.28 8.34
CA ARG A 138 -11.81 8.70 9.65
C ARG A 138 -12.43 7.52 10.41
N ILE A 139 -13.17 6.67 9.70
CA ILE A 139 -13.84 5.52 10.29
C ILE A 139 -12.84 4.44 10.63
N GLY A 140 -11.88 4.16 9.76
CA GLY A 140 -10.79 3.23 10.02
C GLY A 140 -10.01 3.61 11.27
N ALA A 141 -9.52 4.85 11.34
CA ALA A 141 -8.80 5.35 12.48
C ALA A 141 -9.62 5.29 13.79
N ARG A 142 -10.90 5.66 13.73
CA ARG A 142 -11.79 5.62 14.91
C ARG A 142 -12.10 4.21 15.37
N LEU A 143 -12.35 3.27 14.47
CA LEU A 143 -12.61 1.88 14.82
C LEU A 143 -11.40 1.22 15.48
N LEU A 144 -10.20 1.51 14.98
CA LEU A 144 -8.97 1.01 15.57
C LEU A 144 -8.69 1.66 16.95
N ASP A 145 -9.00 2.94 17.11
CA ASP A 145 -8.93 3.61 18.40
C ASP A 145 -9.92 3.02 19.42
N GLU A 146 -11.16 2.77 19.01
CA GLU A 146 -12.18 2.11 19.84
C GLU A 146 -11.79 0.66 20.22
N LEU A 147 -11.05 -0.04 19.33
CA LEU A 147 -10.58 -1.41 19.60
C LEU A 147 -9.60 -1.48 20.76
N ILE A 148 -8.74 -0.48 20.91
CA ILE A 148 -7.69 -0.42 21.94
C ILE A 148 -8.11 0.35 23.19
N ASN A 149 -9.23 1.07 23.14
CA ASN A 149 -9.74 1.82 24.28
C ASN A 149 -10.89 1.06 24.99
N GLY A 150 -11.02 1.27 26.29
CA GLY A 150 -12.07 0.67 27.09
C GLY A 150 -11.82 -0.80 27.41
N ARG A 151 -12.89 -1.62 27.40
CA ARG A 151 -12.88 -3.04 27.86
C ARG A 151 -12.02 -3.98 26.99
N HIS A 152 -11.57 -3.54 25.84
CA HIS A 152 -10.79 -4.36 24.90
C HIS A 152 -9.28 -4.10 24.96
N ALA A 153 -8.86 -3.10 25.70
CA ALA A 153 -7.44 -2.69 25.78
C ALA A 153 -6.49 -3.78 26.30
N ALA A 154 -7.01 -4.75 27.07
CA ALA A 154 -6.22 -5.82 27.68
C ALA A 154 -6.44 -7.20 27.05
N LEU A 155 -7.13 -7.29 25.90
CA LEU A 155 -7.35 -8.57 25.24
C LEU A 155 -6.05 -9.11 24.62
N PRO A 156 -5.82 -10.44 24.70
CA PRO A 156 -4.69 -11.07 24.01
C PRO A 156 -4.86 -10.99 22.49
N PRO A 157 -3.76 -11.05 21.71
CA PRO A 157 -3.83 -10.94 20.24
C PRO A 157 -4.80 -11.89 19.56
N THR A 158 -4.96 -13.11 20.07
CA THR A 158 -5.90 -14.13 19.55
C THR A 158 -7.35 -13.69 19.70
N GLU A 159 -7.74 -13.13 20.84
CA GLU A 159 -9.09 -12.61 21.04
C GLU A 159 -9.35 -11.33 20.21
N ILE A 160 -8.32 -10.52 19.97
CA ILE A 160 -8.37 -9.39 19.03
C ILE A 160 -8.63 -9.90 17.61
N GLU A 161 -7.93 -10.94 17.18
CA GLU A 161 -8.12 -11.54 15.86
C GLU A 161 -9.55 -12.05 15.66
N ASP A 162 -10.08 -12.81 16.64
CA ASP A 162 -11.44 -13.32 16.62
C ASP A 162 -12.48 -12.19 16.54
N ARG A 163 -12.24 -11.11 17.29
CA ARG A 163 -13.11 -9.93 17.26
C ARG A 163 -13.06 -9.19 15.94
N VAL A 164 -11.87 -9.00 15.36
CA VAL A 164 -11.72 -8.39 14.05
C VAL A 164 -12.47 -9.21 13.01
N ARG A 165 -12.28 -10.54 13.02
CA ARG A 165 -12.95 -11.47 12.13
C ARG A 165 -14.48 -11.42 12.27
N ALA A 166 -14.97 -11.37 13.48
CA ALA A 166 -16.42 -11.46 13.76
C ALA A 166 -17.18 -10.18 13.43
N SER A 167 -16.56 -8.99 13.53
CA SER A 167 -17.37 -7.75 13.52
C SER A 167 -16.74 -6.52 12.87
N LEU A 168 -15.40 -6.38 12.86
CA LEU A 168 -14.77 -5.11 12.48
C LEU A 168 -15.06 -4.70 11.01
N PRO A 169 -14.94 -5.58 10.01
CA PRO A 169 -15.27 -5.26 8.62
C PRO A 169 -16.73 -4.83 8.43
N ALA A 170 -17.66 -5.57 9.05
CA ALA A 170 -19.08 -5.26 8.94
C ALA A 170 -19.44 -3.91 9.57
N GLU A 171 -18.86 -3.60 10.74
CA GLU A 171 -19.06 -2.31 11.40
C GLU A 171 -18.40 -1.17 10.60
N PHE A 172 -17.26 -1.42 9.96
CA PHE A 172 -16.61 -0.45 9.08
C PHE A 172 -17.55 -0.05 7.93
N VAL A 173 -18.02 -1.03 7.16
CA VAL A 173 -18.91 -0.80 6.01
C VAL A 173 -20.21 -0.12 6.45
N LYS A 174 -20.80 -0.56 7.56
CA LYS A 174 -22.02 0.05 8.13
C LYS A 174 -21.80 1.53 8.46
N ARG A 175 -20.72 1.89 9.14
CA ARG A 175 -20.41 3.29 9.50
C ARG A 175 -20.09 4.13 8.27
N TRP A 176 -19.38 3.55 7.29
CA TRP A 176 -19.07 4.24 6.05
C TRP A 176 -20.33 4.55 5.26
N ARG A 177 -21.24 3.57 5.11
CA ARG A 177 -22.54 3.78 4.47
C ARG A 177 -23.38 4.82 5.20
N ALA A 178 -23.44 4.79 6.51
CA ALA A 178 -24.13 5.82 7.30
C ALA A 178 -23.54 7.22 7.11
N ALA A 179 -22.21 7.35 6.95
CA ALA A 179 -21.57 8.62 6.64
C ALA A 179 -21.96 9.14 5.24
N VAL A 180 -22.01 8.26 4.23
CA VAL A 180 -22.47 8.58 2.88
C VAL A 180 -23.93 9.02 2.90
N GLU A 181 -24.82 8.30 3.59
CA GLU A 181 -26.24 8.65 3.72
C GLU A 181 -26.45 10.03 4.39
N ALA A 182 -25.65 10.30 5.44
CA ALA A 182 -25.68 11.61 6.11
C ALA A 182 -25.18 12.73 5.18
N ASP A 183 -24.18 12.47 4.35
CA ASP A 183 -23.68 13.41 3.35
C ASP A 183 -24.72 13.67 2.25
N LEU A 184 -25.34 12.63 1.71
CA LEU A 184 -26.40 12.71 0.72
C LEU A 184 -27.64 13.46 1.24
N LYS A 185 -27.99 13.26 2.51
CA LYS A 185 -29.09 13.98 3.14
C LYS A 185 -28.79 15.48 3.26
N ARG A 186 -27.53 15.85 3.52
CA ARG A 186 -27.08 17.24 3.63
C ARG A 186 -26.92 17.88 2.25
N GLU A 187 -26.41 17.13 1.29
CA GLU A 187 -26.08 17.58 -0.05
C GLU A 187 -26.48 16.52 -1.09
N PRO A 188 -27.75 16.50 -1.52
CA PRO A 188 -28.23 15.58 -2.56
C PRO A 188 -27.40 15.71 -3.84
N PHE A 189 -27.40 14.67 -4.67
CA PHE A 189 -26.79 14.74 -6.00
C PHE A 189 -27.39 15.87 -6.82
N ARG A 190 -26.52 16.56 -7.57
CA ARG A 190 -26.90 17.65 -8.46
C ARG A 190 -26.96 17.13 -9.89
N GLU A 191 -27.82 17.71 -10.72
CA GLU A 191 -27.95 17.33 -12.13
C GLU A 191 -26.62 17.54 -12.91
N GLU A 192 -25.79 18.52 -12.53
CA GLU A 192 -24.49 18.75 -13.16
C GLU A 192 -23.51 17.61 -12.91
N GLU A 193 -23.61 16.88 -11.78
CA GLU A 193 -22.80 15.71 -11.48
C GLU A 193 -23.20 14.55 -12.39
N PHE A 194 -24.50 14.34 -12.59
CA PHE A 194 -25.02 13.33 -13.52
C PHE A 194 -24.72 13.68 -14.98
N THR A 195 -24.89 14.93 -15.40
CA THR A 195 -24.60 15.36 -16.77
C THR A 195 -23.19 15.02 -17.18
N ARG A 196 -22.20 15.38 -16.36
CA ARG A 196 -20.78 15.07 -16.62
C ARG A 196 -20.51 13.57 -16.69
N MET A 197 -21.16 12.77 -15.85
CA MET A 197 -21.04 11.31 -15.88
C MET A 197 -21.70 10.71 -17.14
N ILE A 198 -22.92 11.18 -17.50
CA ILE A 198 -23.68 10.68 -18.65
C ILE A 198 -22.95 10.96 -19.97
N GLU A 199 -22.33 12.13 -20.10
CA GLU A 199 -21.52 12.49 -21.28
C GLU A 199 -20.43 11.46 -21.59
N LYS A 200 -19.89 10.80 -20.57
CA LYS A 200 -18.79 9.82 -20.69
C LYS A 200 -19.29 8.37 -20.65
N ASP A 201 -20.17 8.04 -19.72
CA ASP A 201 -20.56 6.67 -19.39
C ASP A 201 -22.02 6.34 -19.79
N GLY A 202 -22.78 7.34 -20.28
CA GLY A 202 -24.16 7.20 -20.74
C GLY A 202 -25.20 7.02 -19.63
N GLU A 203 -26.47 7.01 -20.02
CA GLU A 203 -27.63 6.90 -19.10
C GLU A 203 -27.66 5.63 -18.24
N ARG A 204 -26.96 4.57 -18.67
CA ARG A 204 -26.84 3.36 -17.87
C ARG A 204 -26.10 3.62 -16.56
N ALA A 205 -25.06 4.45 -16.60
CA ALA A 205 -24.29 4.81 -15.42
C ALA A 205 -25.16 5.58 -14.40
N ARG A 206 -26.01 6.50 -14.86
CA ARG A 206 -26.97 7.21 -14.01
C ARG A 206 -27.87 6.24 -13.27
N ARG A 207 -28.50 5.31 -13.98
CA ARG A 207 -29.38 4.30 -13.36
C ARG A 207 -28.67 3.45 -12.30
N LEU A 208 -27.38 3.13 -12.51
CA LEU A 208 -26.59 2.38 -11.54
C LEU A 208 -26.35 3.19 -10.26
N VAL A 209 -25.98 4.48 -10.38
CA VAL A 209 -25.77 5.35 -9.22
C VAL A 209 -27.08 5.66 -8.50
N GLU A 210 -28.19 5.88 -9.23
CA GLU A 210 -29.52 6.06 -8.62
C GLU A 210 -29.99 4.81 -7.85
N ALA A 211 -29.70 3.61 -8.37
CA ALA A 211 -30.01 2.34 -7.70
C ALA A 211 -29.09 2.05 -6.51
N ASN A 212 -27.82 2.45 -6.59
CA ASN A 212 -26.83 2.30 -5.52
C ASN A 212 -26.03 3.60 -5.36
N PRO A 213 -26.48 4.55 -4.53
CA PRO A 213 -25.81 5.84 -4.34
C PRO A 213 -24.41 5.75 -3.77
N TYR A 214 -24.06 4.63 -3.10
CA TYR A 214 -22.71 4.40 -2.57
C TYR A 214 -21.65 4.36 -3.68
N LEU A 215 -22.03 4.01 -4.91
CA LEU A 215 -21.10 3.99 -6.06
C LEU A 215 -20.45 5.35 -6.29
N ALA A 216 -21.18 6.45 -6.07
CA ALA A 216 -20.64 7.80 -6.24
C ALA A 216 -19.51 8.12 -5.26
N TYR A 217 -19.41 7.39 -4.15
CA TYR A 217 -18.42 7.56 -3.09
C TYR A 217 -17.38 6.42 -3.06
N GLY A 218 -17.32 5.57 -4.09
CA GLY A 218 -16.48 4.38 -4.12
C GLY A 218 -15.04 4.65 -3.66
N ALA A 219 -14.56 3.84 -2.72
CA ALA A 219 -13.25 4.01 -2.12
C ALA A 219 -12.69 2.69 -1.54
N THR A 220 -11.40 2.58 -1.48
CA THR A 220 -10.64 1.52 -0.80
C THR A 220 -10.46 1.85 0.69
N SER A 221 -9.78 1.00 1.44
CA SER A 221 -9.35 1.29 2.82
C SER A 221 -8.16 0.43 3.22
N LEU A 222 -7.08 1.06 3.65
CA LEU A 222 -5.94 0.43 4.31
C LEU A 222 -5.80 1.05 5.70
N SER A 223 -5.96 0.26 6.74
CA SER A 223 -5.90 0.75 8.13
C SER A 223 -4.95 -0.11 8.94
N PHE A 224 -4.12 0.54 9.72
CA PHE A 224 -3.04 -0.07 10.49
C PHE A 224 -3.07 0.39 11.94
N LEU A 225 -2.87 -0.56 12.85
CA LEU A 225 -2.71 -0.31 14.29
C LEU A 225 -1.48 -1.04 14.79
N LEU A 226 -0.62 -0.32 15.50
CA LEU A 226 0.51 -0.88 16.23
C LEU A 226 0.33 -0.62 17.72
N THR A 227 0.41 -1.69 18.52
CA THR A 227 0.34 -1.68 19.99
C THR A 227 1.62 -2.27 20.58
N PRO A 228 1.84 -2.23 21.91
CA PRO A 228 2.95 -2.96 22.52
C PRO A 228 2.88 -4.48 22.37
N ALA A 229 1.70 -5.05 22.10
CA ALA A 229 1.45 -6.50 22.08
C ALA A 229 1.33 -7.07 20.66
N TYR A 230 0.83 -6.29 19.71
CA TYR A 230 0.54 -6.76 18.34
C TYR A 230 0.48 -5.62 17.33
N ALA A 231 0.66 -5.98 16.06
CA ALA A 231 0.29 -5.16 14.90
C ALA A 231 -0.96 -5.73 14.23
N LEU A 232 -1.92 -4.88 13.87
CA LEU A 232 -3.11 -5.21 13.09
C LEU A 232 -3.07 -4.49 11.75
N TYR A 233 -3.17 -5.26 10.69
CA TYR A 233 -3.30 -4.80 9.30
C TYR A 233 -4.71 -5.12 8.82
N LEU A 234 -5.40 -4.14 8.23
CA LEU A 234 -6.77 -4.28 7.73
C LEU A 234 -6.86 -3.59 6.38
N GLN A 235 -7.27 -4.32 5.33
CA GLN A 235 -7.27 -3.84 3.96
C GLN A 235 -8.52 -4.25 3.19
N LEU A 236 -9.04 -3.31 2.42
CA LEU A 236 -10.00 -3.48 1.34
C LEU A 236 -9.51 -2.65 0.15
N GLY A 237 -9.36 -3.27 -1.01
CA GLY A 237 -8.81 -2.62 -2.21
C GLY A 237 -7.40 -3.11 -2.54
N ASP A 238 -6.79 -2.46 -3.50
CA ASP A 238 -5.56 -2.84 -4.19
C ASP A 238 -4.31 -2.01 -3.83
N GLY A 239 -4.38 -1.16 -2.83
CA GLY A 239 -3.18 -0.54 -2.26
C GLY A 239 -2.23 -1.57 -1.66
N GLU A 240 -1.06 -1.16 -1.21
CA GLU A 240 -0.02 -2.07 -0.69
C GLU A 240 0.41 -1.73 0.73
N MET A 241 0.64 -2.78 1.54
CA MET A 241 1.26 -2.67 2.86
C MET A 241 2.48 -3.57 2.91
N ILE A 242 3.64 -3.00 3.22
CA ILE A 242 4.89 -3.75 3.40
C ILE A 242 5.55 -3.42 4.73
N THR A 243 6.35 -4.35 5.22
CA THR A 243 7.26 -4.15 6.34
C THR A 243 8.70 -4.18 5.85
N VAL A 244 9.57 -3.44 6.52
CA VAL A 244 11.02 -3.44 6.23
C VAL A 244 11.75 -3.81 7.52
N SER A 245 12.53 -4.89 7.48
CA SER A 245 13.35 -5.33 8.62
C SER A 245 14.52 -4.36 8.86
N GLU A 246 15.23 -4.52 9.99
CA GLU A 246 16.46 -3.75 10.23
C GLU A 246 17.57 -4.04 9.21
N GLN A 247 17.49 -5.17 8.53
CA GLN A 247 18.41 -5.57 7.45
C GLN A 247 17.99 -5.07 6.07
N GLY A 248 16.81 -4.45 5.97
CA GLY A 248 16.24 -3.97 4.71
C GLY A 248 15.42 -5.02 3.96
N GLU A 249 15.11 -6.15 4.58
CA GLU A 249 14.28 -7.20 3.97
C GLU A 249 12.81 -6.77 3.95
N ILE A 250 12.14 -7.03 2.84
CA ILE A 250 10.74 -6.67 2.63
C ILE A 250 9.84 -7.83 3.04
N GLY A 251 8.87 -7.55 3.90
CA GLY A 251 7.82 -8.49 4.30
C GLY A 251 6.43 -8.03 3.85
N HIS A 252 5.57 -9.00 3.56
CA HIS A 252 4.15 -8.79 3.23
C HIS A 252 3.28 -9.27 4.39
N PRO A 253 2.74 -8.34 5.20
CA PRO A 253 2.05 -8.71 6.43
C PRO A 253 0.64 -9.30 6.21
N LEU A 254 0.06 -9.11 5.03
CA LEU A 254 -1.26 -9.62 4.69
C LEU A 254 -1.16 -10.86 3.80
N PRO A 255 -2.10 -11.81 3.92
CA PRO A 255 -2.19 -12.93 2.98
C PRO A 255 -2.47 -12.40 1.57
N GLU A 256 -1.98 -13.12 0.55
CA GLU A 256 -2.26 -12.79 -0.85
C GLU A 256 -3.77 -12.81 -1.15
N ASP A 257 -4.19 -11.89 -2.03
CA ASP A 257 -5.56 -11.83 -2.51
C ASP A 257 -5.64 -12.32 -3.97
N SER A 258 -6.15 -13.51 -4.18
CA SER A 258 -6.30 -14.08 -5.51
C SER A 258 -7.25 -13.27 -6.43
N ARG A 259 -8.10 -12.42 -5.86
CA ARG A 259 -9.02 -11.54 -6.62
C ARG A 259 -8.27 -10.41 -7.30
N LEU A 260 -7.21 -9.90 -6.70
CA LEU A 260 -6.35 -8.87 -7.31
C LEU A 260 -5.65 -9.39 -8.57
N LEU A 261 -5.42 -10.71 -8.65
CA LEU A 261 -4.89 -11.36 -9.86
C LEU A 261 -5.89 -11.34 -11.03
N ALA A 262 -7.19 -11.22 -10.76
CA ALA A 262 -8.25 -11.13 -11.75
C ALA A 262 -8.61 -9.67 -12.12
N ASN A 263 -7.85 -8.67 -11.69
CA ASN A 263 -8.13 -7.23 -11.84
C ASN A 263 -9.48 -6.78 -11.24
N GLU A 264 -9.94 -7.45 -10.18
CA GLU A 264 -11.11 -7.03 -9.43
C GLU A 264 -10.69 -6.16 -8.25
N THR A 265 -10.93 -4.85 -8.33
CA THR A 265 -10.75 -3.96 -7.20
C THR A 265 -11.93 -4.07 -6.25
N THR A 266 -11.66 -4.43 -4.99
CA THR A 266 -12.67 -4.45 -3.93
C THR A 266 -12.89 -3.05 -3.37
N SER A 267 -14.12 -2.70 -3.01
CA SER A 267 -14.49 -1.32 -2.64
C SER A 267 -15.60 -1.27 -1.60
N LEU A 268 -15.57 -0.23 -0.77
CA LEU A 268 -16.58 0.05 0.27
C LEU A 268 -18.01 0.23 -0.29
N CYS A 269 -18.14 0.64 -1.57
CA CYS A 269 -19.43 0.83 -2.23
C CYS A 269 -20.09 -0.48 -2.69
N LEU A 270 -19.36 -1.60 -2.69
CA LEU A 270 -19.86 -2.90 -3.13
C LEU A 270 -20.63 -3.62 -2.02
N ASP A 271 -21.57 -4.50 -2.42
CA ASP A 271 -22.39 -5.24 -1.46
C ASP A 271 -21.57 -6.21 -0.61
N LYS A 272 -20.52 -6.80 -1.19
CA LYS A 272 -19.63 -7.76 -0.52
C LYS A 272 -18.48 -7.09 0.26
N ALA A 273 -18.44 -5.78 0.35
CA ALA A 273 -17.32 -5.04 0.95
C ALA A 273 -16.88 -5.62 2.30
N ALA A 274 -17.81 -5.97 3.20
CA ALA A 274 -17.47 -6.51 4.51
C ALA A 274 -16.77 -7.88 4.45
N SER A 275 -17.14 -8.74 3.49
CA SER A 275 -16.51 -10.05 3.28
C SER A 275 -15.20 -9.95 2.49
N ASP A 276 -14.97 -8.83 1.80
CA ASP A 276 -13.83 -8.61 0.96
C ASP A 276 -12.63 -8.03 1.73
N PHE A 277 -12.82 -7.59 2.97
CA PHE A 277 -11.72 -7.18 3.81
C PHE A 277 -10.74 -8.32 4.08
N ARG A 278 -9.46 -8.04 3.94
CA ARG A 278 -8.34 -8.87 4.41
C ARG A 278 -7.79 -8.26 5.69
N PHE A 279 -7.34 -9.08 6.61
CA PHE A 279 -6.66 -8.60 7.81
C PHE A 279 -5.66 -9.64 8.33
N ALA A 280 -4.71 -9.17 9.12
CA ALA A 280 -3.79 -9.99 9.87
C ALA A 280 -3.49 -9.35 11.22
N VAL A 281 -3.43 -10.16 12.27
CA VAL A 281 -2.96 -9.76 13.60
C VAL A 281 -1.64 -10.47 13.84
N HIS A 282 -0.56 -9.70 13.95
CA HIS A 282 0.78 -10.21 14.22
C HIS A 282 1.15 -9.94 15.68
N PRO A 283 1.13 -10.96 16.54
CA PRO A 283 1.64 -10.82 17.89
C PRO A 283 3.14 -10.48 17.86
N HIS A 284 3.57 -9.59 18.71
CA HIS A 284 4.99 -9.29 18.82
C HIS A 284 5.69 -10.40 19.59
N THR A 285 6.56 -11.13 18.92
CA THR A 285 7.54 -12.06 19.49
C THR A 285 8.90 -11.37 19.63
N ASP A 286 9.87 -12.04 20.26
CA ASP A 286 11.19 -11.48 20.46
C ASP A 286 11.92 -11.27 19.13
N GLY A 287 12.29 -10.02 18.84
CA GLY A 287 13.11 -9.67 17.68
C GLY A 287 12.35 -9.33 16.39
N ASP A 288 11.02 -9.43 16.34
CA ASP A 288 10.25 -9.37 15.07
C ASP A 288 9.65 -8.00 14.73
N LEU A 289 10.01 -6.93 15.44
CA LEU A 289 9.50 -5.61 15.09
C LEU A 289 10.21 -5.05 13.85
N PRO A 290 9.48 -4.69 12.80
CA PRO A 290 10.08 -4.07 11.61
C PRO A 290 10.70 -2.72 11.96
N ALA A 291 11.69 -2.30 11.18
CA ALA A 291 12.25 -0.96 11.26
C ALA A 291 11.29 0.08 10.66
N LEU A 292 10.63 -0.30 9.54
CA LEU A 292 9.63 0.53 8.89
C LEU A 292 8.38 -0.29 8.55
N ILE A 293 7.24 0.39 8.48
CA ILE A 293 6.00 -0.12 7.90
C ILE A 293 5.51 0.93 6.92
N LEU A 294 5.22 0.53 5.69
CA LEU A 294 4.75 1.39 4.63
C LEU A 294 3.33 1.02 4.23
N LEU A 295 2.47 2.02 4.08
CA LEU A 295 1.15 1.90 3.49
C LEU A 295 1.08 2.84 2.30
N THR A 296 0.59 2.37 1.15
CA THR A 296 0.44 3.21 -0.04
C THR A 296 -0.83 2.88 -0.81
N THR A 297 -1.42 3.89 -1.45
CA THR A 297 -2.44 3.71 -2.48
C THR A 297 -1.79 3.22 -3.77
N ASP A 298 -2.58 2.69 -4.67
CA ASP A 298 -2.08 2.05 -5.89
C ASP A 298 -1.41 3.05 -6.85
N GLY A 299 -1.80 4.32 -6.82
CA GLY A 299 -1.19 5.36 -7.65
C GLY A 299 0.32 5.53 -7.41
N TYR A 300 0.80 5.31 -6.17
CA TYR A 300 2.23 5.37 -5.89
C TYR A 300 2.96 4.11 -6.36
N TYR A 301 2.54 2.91 -5.94
CA TYR A 301 3.29 1.71 -6.32
C TYR A 301 3.15 1.38 -7.82
N ASN A 302 2.05 1.76 -8.47
CA ASN A 302 1.88 1.65 -9.93
C ASN A 302 2.74 2.66 -10.71
N SER A 303 3.37 3.63 -10.04
CA SER A 303 4.34 4.54 -10.67
C SER A 303 5.69 3.85 -10.96
N PHE A 304 5.91 2.64 -10.44
CA PHE A 304 7.11 1.84 -10.69
C PHE A 304 6.86 0.82 -11.80
N SER A 305 7.87 0.55 -12.61
CA SER A 305 7.79 -0.40 -13.72
C SER A 305 7.49 -1.83 -13.29
N ASN A 306 7.78 -2.18 -12.04
CA ASN A 306 7.48 -3.49 -11.45
C ASN A 306 7.51 -3.41 -9.91
N ILE A 307 6.99 -4.45 -9.26
CA ILE A 307 6.92 -4.52 -7.79
C ILE A 307 8.31 -4.49 -7.11
N ALA A 308 9.36 -5.01 -7.77
CA ALA A 308 10.71 -4.98 -7.22
C ALA A 308 11.25 -3.54 -7.12
N GLY A 309 10.88 -2.66 -8.06
CA GLY A 309 11.20 -1.23 -7.98
C GLY A 309 10.53 -0.56 -6.79
N PHE A 310 9.27 -0.91 -6.48
CA PHE A 310 8.60 -0.42 -5.28
C PHE A 310 9.23 -1.00 -4.00
N HIS A 311 9.60 -2.30 -3.99
CA HIS A 311 10.27 -2.90 -2.83
C HIS A 311 11.62 -2.23 -2.54
N GLN A 312 12.35 -1.82 -3.57
CA GLN A 312 13.62 -1.10 -3.41
C GLN A 312 13.44 0.21 -2.63
N VAL A 313 12.29 0.91 -2.82
CA VAL A 313 11.96 2.12 -2.06
C VAL A 313 11.97 1.86 -0.55
N GLY A 314 11.48 0.71 -0.09
CA GLY A 314 11.51 0.36 1.33
C GLY A 314 12.94 0.32 1.89
N SER A 315 13.85 -0.30 1.16
CA SER A 315 15.27 -0.40 1.53
C SER A 315 15.97 0.96 1.45
N ASP A 316 15.69 1.75 0.41
CA ASP A 316 16.27 3.08 0.21
C ASP A 316 15.80 4.04 1.31
N LEU A 317 14.51 4.02 1.65
CA LEU A 317 13.97 4.81 2.76
C LEU A 317 14.62 4.45 4.09
N LEU A 318 14.86 3.16 4.36
CA LEU A 318 15.55 2.73 5.57
C LEU A 318 16.97 3.31 5.62
N GLN A 319 17.69 3.27 4.51
CA GLN A 319 19.04 3.83 4.42
C GLN A 319 19.02 5.35 4.64
N MET A 320 18.15 6.08 3.93
CA MET A 320 18.03 7.54 4.07
C MET A 320 17.63 7.97 5.48
N LEU A 321 16.72 7.23 6.13
CA LEU A 321 16.27 7.51 7.49
C LEU A 321 17.37 7.26 8.55
N ARG A 322 18.39 6.46 8.24
CA ARG A 322 19.55 6.20 9.10
C ARG A 322 20.65 7.27 9.00
N GLU A 323 20.58 8.12 8.00
CA GLU A 323 21.52 9.23 7.86
C GLU A 323 21.28 10.29 8.95
N GLU A 324 22.26 11.16 9.15
CA GLU A 324 22.13 12.32 10.03
C GLU A 324 20.96 13.19 9.56
N ASP A 325 20.06 13.57 10.48
CA ASP A 325 18.81 14.28 10.16
C ASP A 325 17.87 13.57 9.16
N GLY A 326 18.08 12.27 8.91
CA GLY A 326 17.38 11.50 7.90
C GLY A 326 15.86 11.56 8.02
N PHE A 327 15.30 11.44 9.24
CA PHE A 327 13.85 11.58 9.45
C PHE A 327 13.31 12.95 8.97
N SER A 328 14.00 14.03 9.30
CA SER A 328 13.59 15.38 8.90
C SER A 328 13.73 15.59 7.39
N THR A 329 14.75 14.99 6.80
CA THR A 329 15.00 15.05 5.35
C THR A 329 13.93 14.30 4.59
N VAL A 330 13.65 13.05 4.93
CA VAL A 330 12.58 12.25 4.31
C VAL A 330 11.23 12.95 4.47
N ASN A 331 10.90 13.43 5.68
CA ASN A 331 9.63 14.11 5.94
C ASN A 331 9.41 15.37 5.09
N ARG A 332 10.48 16.10 4.74
CA ARG A 332 10.39 17.27 3.85
C ARG A 332 10.30 16.90 2.38
N SER A 333 10.88 15.76 2.00
CA SER A 333 11.04 15.37 0.60
C SER A 333 9.92 14.51 0.07
N VAL A 334 9.23 13.74 0.93
CA VAL A 334 8.24 12.74 0.50
C VAL A 334 7.15 13.32 -0.40
N LYS A 335 6.69 14.54 -0.14
CA LYS A 335 5.70 15.20 -0.99
C LYS A 335 6.21 15.39 -2.43
N GLY A 336 7.44 15.91 -2.59
CA GLY A 336 8.04 16.09 -3.91
C GLY A 336 8.24 14.77 -4.65
N TRP A 337 8.64 13.71 -3.95
CA TRP A 337 8.78 12.38 -4.56
C TRP A 337 7.45 11.81 -5.04
N LEU A 338 6.35 12.02 -4.29
CA LEU A 338 5.02 11.61 -4.75
C LEU A 338 4.57 12.44 -5.96
N GLU A 339 4.83 13.75 -5.98
CA GLU A 339 4.55 14.61 -7.13
C GLU A 339 5.34 14.20 -8.38
N GLU A 340 6.61 13.81 -8.23
CA GLU A 340 7.43 13.26 -9.31
C GLU A 340 6.92 11.89 -9.78
N ALA A 341 6.56 11.00 -8.84
CA ALA A 341 6.05 9.67 -9.14
C ALA A 341 4.77 9.73 -9.96
N THR A 342 3.78 10.55 -9.55
CA THR A 342 2.56 10.70 -10.35
C THR A 342 2.82 11.36 -11.71
N ALA A 343 3.73 12.33 -11.79
CA ALA A 343 4.03 13.04 -13.04
C ALA A 343 4.73 12.16 -14.08
N ALA A 344 5.64 11.29 -13.64
CA ALA A 344 6.44 10.42 -14.49
C ALA A 344 5.86 9.00 -14.65
N GLY A 345 4.96 8.58 -13.78
CA GLY A 345 4.46 7.22 -13.68
C GLY A 345 2.95 7.10 -13.88
N SER A 346 2.20 6.78 -12.81
CA SER A 346 0.77 6.44 -12.88
C SER A 346 -0.13 7.56 -13.39
N GLY A 347 0.20 8.81 -13.07
CA GLY A 347 -0.68 9.96 -13.28
C GLY A 347 -1.82 10.07 -12.28
N ASP A 348 -2.00 9.08 -11.41
CA ASP A 348 -3.06 9.00 -10.40
C ASP A 348 -2.68 9.70 -9.09
N ASP A 349 -3.66 9.87 -8.20
CA ASP A 349 -3.41 10.36 -6.84
C ASP A 349 -2.44 9.43 -6.11
N CYS A 350 -1.51 9.98 -5.36
CA CYS A 350 -0.50 9.20 -4.66
C CYS A 350 -0.54 9.48 -3.16
N THR A 351 -0.65 8.42 -2.37
CA THR A 351 -0.59 8.51 -0.90
C THR A 351 0.42 7.52 -0.34
N LEU A 352 1.27 7.99 0.57
CA LEU A 352 2.25 7.16 1.28
C LEU A 352 2.25 7.51 2.76
N ALA A 353 2.22 6.47 3.60
CA ALA A 353 2.51 6.56 5.03
C ALA A 353 3.72 5.69 5.36
N ILE A 354 4.67 6.25 6.12
CA ILE A 354 5.88 5.59 6.60
C ILE A 354 5.85 5.64 8.12
N ILE A 355 5.75 4.49 8.75
CA ILE A 355 5.79 4.33 10.21
C ILE A 355 7.20 3.88 10.57
N CYS A 356 7.92 4.70 11.33
CA CYS A 356 9.34 4.55 11.62
C CYS A 356 9.56 4.15 13.09
N ARG A 357 10.29 3.06 13.33
CA ARG A 357 10.80 2.71 14.65
C ARG A 357 12.16 3.41 14.88
N MET A 358 12.17 4.45 15.71
CA MET A 358 13.31 5.37 15.81
C MET A 358 14.59 4.76 16.44
N ASP A 359 14.46 3.73 17.25
CA ASP A 359 15.62 2.98 17.79
C ASP A 359 16.30 2.13 16.70
N ALA A 360 15.53 1.52 15.79
CA ALA A 360 16.06 0.75 14.65
C ALA A 360 16.79 1.62 13.61
N LEU A 361 16.47 2.92 13.56
CA LEU A 361 17.16 3.87 12.68
C LEU A 361 18.53 4.29 13.24
N LYS A 362 18.73 4.21 14.55
CA LYS A 362 19.99 4.54 15.22
C LYS A 362 21.01 3.38 15.21
N ALA A 363 20.54 2.15 14.97
CA ALA A 363 21.38 0.98 14.93
C ALA A 363 22.22 0.99 13.63
N SER A 364 23.55 1.10 13.74
CA SER A 364 24.43 0.78 12.62
C SER A 364 24.20 -0.68 12.19
N PRO A 365 24.20 -1.00 10.88
CA PRO A 365 24.03 -2.37 10.43
C PRO A 365 25.10 -3.23 11.10
N SER A 366 24.66 -4.18 11.93
CA SER A 366 25.57 -5.12 12.59
C SER A 366 26.30 -5.89 11.49
N SER A 367 27.63 -5.68 11.39
CA SER A 367 28.49 -6.47 10.52
C SER A 367 28.26 -7.94 10.87
N GLY A 368 27.55 -8.66 9.99
CA GLY A 368 27.33 -10.09 10.13
C GLY A 368 28.68 -10.76 10.38
N LYS A 369 28.82 -11.45 11.50
CA LYS A 369 29.95 -12.30 11.80
C LYS A 369 30.06 -13.35 10.69
N THR A 370 30.89 -13.07 9.68
CA THR A 370 31.43 -14.08 8.80
C THR A 370 32.35 -14.92 9.67
N THR A 371 31.92 -16.12 10.04
CA THR A 371 32.79 -17.16 10.58
C THR A 371 33.76 -17.57 9.48
N SER A 372 34.93 -16.94 9.45
CA SER A 372 36.03 -17.37 8.63
C SER A 372 36.60 -18.68 9.21
N ASN A 373 36.31 -19.80 8.56
CA ASN A 373 37.11 -21.02 8.71
C ASN A 373 38.50 -20.73 8.15
N THR A 374 39.48 -20.75 9.05
CA THR A 374 40.89 -20.69 8.75
C THR A 374 41.31 -22.05 8.23
N GLU A 375 41.55 -22.20 6.94
CA GLU A 375 42.41 -23.23 6.43
C GLU A 375 43.75 -22.63 5.98
N THR A 376 44.77 -23.05 6.66
CA THR A 376 46.17 -22.73 6.46
C THR A 376 46.69 -23.41 5.19
N SER A 377 47.22 -22.68 4.23
CA SER A 377 48.22 -23.22 3.31
C SER A 377 49.19 -22.12 2.85
N ALA A 378 50.47 -22.50 2.86
CA ALA A 378 51.66 -21.69 2.80
C ALA A 378 52.09 -21.28 1.38
N ALA A 379 52.76 -20.12 1.34
CA ALA A 379 53.90 -19.70 0.52
C ALA A 379 53.82 -19.67 -1.02
N SER A 380 53.96 -18.47 -1.59
CA SER A 380 55.19 -18.14 -2.34
C SER A 380 55.20 -16.66 -2.81
N SER A 381 56.38 -16.10 -2.65
CA SER A 381 56.86 -14.75 -2.94
C SER A 381 56.76 -14.30 -4.40
N ALA A 382 56.48 -13.03 -4.61
CA ALA A 382 57.24 -12.13 -5.51
C ALA A 382 56.65 -10.69 -5.50
N THR A 383 57.43 -9.73 -5.04
CA THR A 383 57.36 -8.28 -5.33
C THR A 383 58.21 -8.04 -6.59
N PRO A 384 58.01 -6.95 -7.45
CA PRO A 384 58.17 -5.56 -6.98
C PRO A 384 57.38 -4.45 -7.71
N THR A 385 57.13 -3.35 -6.98
CA THR A 385 57.46 -1.95 -7.28
C THR A 385 56.77 -1.22 -8.47
N GLN A 386 56.00 -0.22 -8.26
CA GLN A 386 56.27 1.24 -8.26
C GLN A 386 55.01 2.10 -8.15
N THR A 387 55.12 3.12 -7.35
CA THR A 387 54.33 4.29 -7.06
C THR A 387 54.34 5.35 -8.18
N PRO A 388 53.73 6.57 -8.02
CA PRO A 388 52.38 7.03 -7.72
C PRO A 388 51.87 8.10 -8.67
N SER A 389 50.58 8.42 -8.66
CA SER A 389 50.13 9.81 -9.03
C SER A 389 48.67 10.00 -8.52
N THR A 390 48.49 10.96 -7.64
CA THR A 390 47.25 11.71 -7.29
C THR A 390 47.29 13.03 -8.06
N PRO A 391 46.25 13.91 -8.10
CA PRO A 391 44.84 13.88 -7.67
C PRO A 391 43.87 14.43 -8.72
N GLY A 392 42.55 14.32 -8.45
CA GLY A 392 41.53 15.04 -9.18
C GLY A 392 40.14 14.78 -8.66
N ASP A 393 39.60 15.72 -7.90
CA ASP A 393 38.26 15.86 -7.43
C ASP A 393 37.22 15.83 -8.55
N ALA A 394 36.14 15.00 -8.37
CA ALA A 394 34.83 15.29 -8.91
C ALA A 394 33.75 14.51 -8.11
N PRO A 395 32.59 15.12 -7.79
CA PRO A 395 31.54 14.52 -6.99
C PRO A 395 30.72 13.50 -7.80
N PRO A 396 30.01 12.57 -7.15
CA PRO A 396 29.24 11.55 -7.85
C PRO A 396 27.99 12.14 -8.48
N SER A 397 27.83 11.88 -9.78
CA SER A 397 26.67 12.21 -10.60
C SER A 397 25.48 11.32 -10.21
N SER A 398 24.36 11.97 -9.96
CA SER A 398 23.03 11.39 -9.94
C SER A 398 22.72 10.76 -11.29
N VAL A 399 22.39 9.48 -11.32
CA VAL A 399 21.92 8.78 -12.52
C VAL A 399 20.41 9.02 -12.62
N ALA A 400 20.03 9.92 -13.54
CA ALA A 400 18.66 10.00 -14.05
C ALA A 400 18.48 8.98 -15.19
N PRO A 401 17.31 8.34 -15.38
CA PRO A 401 17.09 7.46 -16.51
C PRO A 401 16.93 8.27 -17.80
N ASP A 402 17.55 7.77 -18.82
CA ASP A 402 17.71 8.28 -20.18
C ASP A 402 16.34 8.39 -20.90
N ALA A 403 15.92 9.61 -21.21
CA ALA A 403 14.79 9.89 -22.07
C ALA A 403 15.32 10.26 -23.46
N SER A 404 15.39 9.25 -24.34
CA SER A 404 15.64 9.50 -25.76
C SER A 404 14.85 8.54 -26.63
N ALA A 405 13.84 9.07 -27.28
CA ALA A 405 13.39 8.85 -28.64
C ALA A 405 11.86 8.89 -28.80
N VAL A 406 11.30 10.05 -29.09
CA VAL A 406 10.23 10.14 -30.08
C VAL A 406 10.43 11.40 -30.92
N SER A 407 10.70 11.15 -32.18
CA SER A 407 10.96 12.07 -33.26
C SER A 407 9.71 12.87 -33.64
N ALA A 408 9.89 14.13 -33.93
CA ALA A 408 8.91 15.07 -34.46
C ALA A 408 8.37 14.65 -35.83
N VAL A 409 7.06 14.75 -36.01
CA VAL A 409 6.45 14.98 -37.33
C VAL A 409 5.63 16.27 -37.25
N SER A 410 6.19 17.28 -37.90
CA SER A 410 5.56 18.54 -38.23
C SER A 410 4.65 18.34 -39.43
N THR A 411 3.40 18.81 -39.39
CA THR A 411 2.67 19.21 -40.57
C THR A 411 1.85 20.48 -40.34
N SER A 412 2.18 21.39 -41.16
CA SER A 412 1.79 22.74 -41.42
C SER A 412 0.29 23.05 -41.41
N ALA A 413 0.01 24.24 -40.93
CA ALA A 413 -1.21 25.01 -41.06
C ALA A 413 -1.49 25.38 -42.51
N SER A 414 -2.75 25.40 -42.89
CA SER A 414 -3.25 26.22 -43.97
C SER A 414 -4.48 26.99 -43.52
N HIS A 415 -4.30 28.28 -43.60
CA HIS A 415 -5.27 29.35 -43.50
C HIS A 415 -6.26 29.30 -44.64
N GLU A 416 -7.57 29.43 -44.36
CA GLU A 416 -8.47 30.11 -45.32
C GLU A 416 -9.57 30.86 -44.61
N GLN A 417 -9.71 32.11 -45.02
CA GLN A 417 -10.61 33.15 -44.56
C GLN A 417 -11.97 33.09 -45.29
N SER A 418 -12.95 33.77 -44.67
CA SER A 418 -14.06 34.45 -45.29
C SER A 418 -15.31 33.62 -45.65
N ALA A 419 -16.50 33.95 -45.29
CA ALA A 419 -17.26 35.17 -45.39
C ALA A 419 -18.67 34.92 -44.82
N THR A 420 -19.23 35.90 -44.16
CA THR A 420 -20.67 36.06 -43.92
C THR A 420 -21.43 36.38 -45.24
N PRO A 421 -22.71 36.06 -45.35
CA PRO A 421 -23.65 37.08 -45.73
C PRO A 421 -24.88 37.21 -44.82
N LYS A 422 -25.43 38.42 -44.92
CA LYS A 422 -26.61 38.96 -44.27
C LYS A 422 -27.91 38.53 -45.00
N THR A 423 -28.98 38.57 -44.21
CA THR A 423 -30.37 38.96 -44.52
C THR A 423 -31.09 38.29 -45.70
N ASP A 424 -32.20 37.64 -45.43
CA ASP A 424 -33.56 38.18 -45.35
C ASP A 424 -34.44 37.29 -44.48
#